data_f73ce85a03750be3e6ec76b04137e33f
#
_entry.id   f73ce85a03750be3e6ec76b04137e33f
#
_cell.length_a   1.000
_cell.length_b   1.000
_cell.length_c   1.000
_cell.angle_alpha   90.00
_cell.angle_beta   90.00
_cell.angle_gamma   90.00
#
_symmetry.space_group_name_H-M   'P 1'
#
loop_
_entity.id
_entity.type
_entity.pdbx_description
1 polymer ?
#
loop_
_entity_poly.entity_id
_entity_poly.type
_entity_poly.pdbx_seq_one_letter_code
_entity_poly.pdbx_strand_id
1 'polypeptide(L)'
;MRTLFGKMLTTALLLAFGVAAHAAELPKLKVGYIFTTNHTPLMVAMDMGEKLPIEGMWMQPIVPKEKYQLMKDGKPVAMLDIVVIKSGSETATLFAQKQLDIGLASITAIMAGIDKNIPIKIVSPLVLASGGVVVSNDVPAKTWQEFVAYIKKSSKPVSIGYHSPSSAPIIILESALKSEGITYTSNPLDQKAQVVLVDLKGMANLIPALSSKQVDAVVGPEPFPQTAAGKGAGCDISMLRNLPPEGKWTDYPCCVIAARDEVIATHPELVRDFVKLMAGIGRWCNEDPQRAGILGSKWIGLPEEIGKNSNLRFLQSFTDGWKEGANGYLSDLNKAGYFKGALKDKTFKEAESLLVDPQFLNSK
;
A
#
# COMPACT_ATOMS: atom_id res chain seq x y z
N MET A 1 -59.36 38.86 -70.20
CA MET A 1 -58.26 38.31 -71.01
C MET A 1 -56.98 38.25 -70.19
N ARG A 2 -56.33 37.06 -70.24
CA ARG A 2 -54.98 36.74 -69.71
C ARG A 2 -54.88 36.47 -68.22
N THR A 3 -55.00 35.23 -67.90
CA THR A 3 -54.52 34.43 -66.82
C THR A 3 -52.99 34.47 -66.68
N LEU A 4 -52.50 34.60 -65.45
CA LEU A 4 -51.13 34.20 -65.14
C LEU A 4 -51.11 33.35 -63.87
N PHE A 5 -50.77 32.08 -64.09
CA PHE A 5 -50.46 31.08 -63.09
C PHE A 5 -49.17 31.43 -62.38
N GLY A 6 -49.18 31.65 -61.08
CA GLY A 6 -47.99 31.72 -60.26
C GLY A 6 -47.75 30.36 -59.56
N LYS A 7 -46.69 29.67 -59.91
CA LYS A 7 -46.26 28.43 -59.27
C LYS A 7 -45.71 28.72 -57.88
N MET A 8 -46.35 28.20 -56.87
CA MET A 8 -45.82 28.16 -55.50
C MET A 8 -44.77 27.04 -55.38
N LEU A 9 -43.52 27.41 -55.22
CA LEU A 9 -42.41 26.49 -54.96
C LEU A 9 -42.26 26.36 -53.47
N THR A 10 -42.74 25.24 -52.91
CA THR A 10 -42.62 24.91 -51.49
C THR A 10 -41.20 24.30 -51.26
N THR A 11 -40.30 25.09 -50.73
CA THR A 11 -38.97 24.64 -50.31
C THR A 11 -39.10 24.01 -48.90
N ALA A 12 -39.05 22.70 -48.84
CA ALA A 12 -38.96 21.96 -47.58
C ALA A 12 -37.52 22.03 -47.04
N LEU A 13 -37.35 22.83 -45.99
CA LEU A 13 -36.07 22.96 -45.24
C LEU A 13 -35.97 21.77 -44.31
N LEU A 14 -35.21 20.75 -44.67
CA LEU A 14 -34.86 19.62 -43.80
C LEU A 14 -33.84 20.14 -42.76
N LEU A 15 -34.32 20.46 -41.57
CA LEU A 15 -33.49 20.67 -40.38
C LEU A 15 -32.92 19.31 -39.94
N ALA A 16 -31.70 18.99 -40.36
CA ALA A 16 -30.92 17.91 -39.78
C ALA A 16 -30.46 18.33 -38.39
N PHE A 17 -31.19 17.90 -37.36
CA PHE A 17 -30.71 17.93 -36.00
C PHE A 17 -29.54 16.93 -35.90
N GLY A 18 -28.32 17.45 -36.05
CA GLY A 18 -27.11 16.73 -35.67
C GLY A 18 -27.12 16.57 -34.15
N VAL A 19 -27.50 15.41 -33.67
CA VAL A 19 -27.23 15.01 -32.29
C VAL A 19 -25.71 14.92 -32.19
N ALA A 20 -25.07 15.99 -31.74
CA ALA A 20 -23.69 15.92 -31.26
C ALA A 20 -23.71 14.98 -30.05
N ALA A 21 -23.34 13.71 -30.28
CA ALA A 21 -23.02 12.81 -29.19
C ALA A 21 -21.86 13.45 -28.41
N HIS A 22 -22.18 14.11 -27.30
CA HIS A 22 -21.20 14.47 -26.32
C HIS A 22 -20.56 13.17 -25.87
N ALA A 23 -19.32 12.89 -26.30
CA ALA A 23 -18.53 11.83 -25.72
C ALA A 23 -18.49 12.14 -24.23
N ALA A 24 -19.15 11.33 -23.42
CA ALA A 24 -19.16 11.51 -21.97
C ALA A 24 -17.71 11.55 -21.50
N GLU A 25 -17.36 12.58 -20.73
CA GLU A 25 -16.03 12.71 -20.19
C GLU A 25 -15.72 11.48 -19.32
N LEU A 26 -14.55 10.85 -19.57
CA LEU A 26 -14.17 9.65 -18.81
C LEU A 26 -14.10 9.97 -17.31
N PRO A 27 -14.62 9.10 -16.44
CA PRO A 27 -14.44 9.22 -15.01
C PRO A 27 -12.96 9.39 -14.66
N LYS A 28 -12.66 10.25 -13.69
CA LYS A 28 -11.29 10.51 -13.22
C LYS A 28 -11.12 9.93 -11.83
N LEU A 29 -10.11 9.11 -11.62
CA LEU A 29 -9.77 8.52 -10.32
C LEU A 29 -8.33 8.88 -9.96
N LYS A 30 -8.13 9.30 -8.71
CA LYS A 30 -6.81 9.54 -8.12
C LYS A 30 -6.35 8.27 -7.43
N VAL A 31 -5.27 7.66 -7.95
CA VAL A 31 -4.72 6.40 -7.46
C VAL A 31 -3.40 6.67 -6.73
N GLY A 32 -3.37 6.40 -5.43
CA GLY A 32 -2.22 6.65 -4.59
C GLY A 32 -1.38 5.40 -4.32
N TYR A 33 -0.05 5.56 -4.28
CA TYR A 33 0.87 4.51 -3.89
C TYR A 33 2.13 5.06 -3.24
N ILE A 34 2.85 4.22 -2.49
CA ILE A 34 4.13 4.56 -1.86
C ILE A 34 5.28 3.94 -2.67
N PHE A 35 6.43 4.58 -2.72
CA PHE A 35 7.65 4.04 -3.33
C PHE A 35 8.23 2.91 -2.49
N THR A 36 7.63 1.73 -2.63
CA THR A 36 8.02 0.46 -2.00
C THR A 36 7.71 -0.68 -2.95
N THR A 37 8.53 -1.71 -2.98
CA THR A 37 8.27 -2.90 -3.82
C THR A 37 7.00 -3.65 -3.41
N ASN A 38 6.42 -3.37 -2.26
CA ASN A 38 5.10 -3.87 -1.87
C ASN A 38 3.98 -3.48 -2.85
N HIS A 39 4.18 -2.40 -3.61
CA HIS A 39 3.22 -1.92 -4.59
C HIS A 39 3.60 -2.27 -6.05
N THR A 40 4.48 -3.26 -6.21
CA THR A 40 4.94 -3.73 -7.54
C THR A 40 3.82 -4.03 -8.53
N PRO A 41 2.66 -4.63 -8.18
CA PRO A 41 1.59 -4.85 -9.17
C PRO A 41 1.13 -3.57 -9.88
N LEU A 42 1.00 -2.45 -9.17
CA LEU A 42 0.66 -1.17 -9.80
C LEU A 42 1.81 -0.65 -10.67
N MET A 43 3.05 -0.79 -10.21
CA MET A 43 4.23 -0.36 -10.98
C MET A 43 4.37 -1.15 -12.28
N VAL A 44 4.14 -2.46 -12.24
CA VAL A 44 4.13 -3.36 -13.40
C VAL A 44 2.98 -2.98 -14.35
N ALA A 45 1.77 -2.70 -13.83
CA ALA A 45 0.65 -2.24 -14.65
C ALA A 45 1.01 -0.96 -15.43
N MET A 46 1.68 -0.03 -14.76
CA MET A 46 2.10 1.26 -15.35
C MET A 46 3.26 1.12 -16.35
N ASP A 47 4.19 0.19 -16.11
CA ASP A 47 5.37 -0.02 -16.95
C ASP A 47 5.08 -0.89 -18.17
N MET A 48 4.35 -2.00 -17.97
CA MET A 48 4.09 -2.97 -19.03
C MET A 48 2.93 -2.56 -19.94
N GLY A 49 1.91 -1.88 -19.39
CA GLY A 49 0.76 -1.41 -20.17
C GLY A 49 0.12 -2.51 -21.00
N GLU A 50 -0.09 -2.24 -22.29
CA GLU A 50 -0.68 -3.17 -23.27
C GLU A 50 0.12 -4.48 -23.47
N LYS A 51 1.39 -4.51 -23.03
CA LYS A 51 2.21 -5.72 -23.15
C LYS A 51 1.84 -6.79 -22.12
N LEU A 52 1.06 -6.44 -21.09
CA LEU A 52 0.59 -7.34 -20.06
C LEU A 52 -0.90 -7.10 -19.76
N PRO A 53 -1.81 -7.40 -20.70
CA PRO A 53 -3.23 -7.25 -20.47
C PRO A 53 -3.74 -8.34 -19.52
N ILE A 54 -4.55 -7.96 -18.54
CA ILE A 54 -5.23 -8.87 -17.63
C ILE A 54 -6.73 -8.84 -17.93
N GLU A 55 -7.28 -9.93 -18.39
CA GLU A 55 -8.71 -10.01 -18.77
C GLU A 55 -9.15 -8.84 -19.67
N GLY A 56 -8.32 -8.51 -20.67
CA GLY A 56 -8.58 -7.39 -21.60
C GLY A 56 -8.32 -5.98 -21.02
N MET A 57 -7.80 -5.90 -19.80
CA MET A 57 -7.52 -4.62 -19.11
C MET A 57 -6.03 -4.32 -19.03
N TRP A 58 -5.67 -3.03 -19.18
CA TRP A 58 -4.30 -2.53 -18.95
C TRP A 58 -4.31 -1.04 -18.63
N MET A 59 -3.16 -0.51 -18.21
CA MET A 59 -2.95 0.93 -18.00
C MET A 59 -2.18 1.52 -19.18
N GLN A 60 -2.84 2.36 -19.99
CA GLN A 60 -2.24 3.06 -21.11
C GLN A 60 -1.63 4.40 -20.63
N PRO A 61 -0.32 4.64 -20.77
CA PRO A 61 0.28 5.88 -20.32
C PRO A 61 -0.14 7.08 -21.21
N ILE A 62 -0.52 8.18 -20.58
CA ILE A 62 -0.69 9.50 -21.18
C ILE A 62 0.47 10.40 -20.80
N VAL A 63 0.80 10.46 -19.50
CA VAL A 63 2.03 11.05 -18.96
C VAL A 63 2.66 9.99 -18.05
N PRO A 64 3.79 9.39 -18.43
CA PRO A 64 4.44 8.33 -17.67
C PRO A 64 4.63 8.70 -16.21
N LYS A 65 4.26 7.78 -15.29
CA LYS A 65 4.27 7.91 -13.83
C LYS A 65 3.25 8.88 -13.22
N GLU A 66 2.53 9.65 -14.05
CA GLU A 66 1.60 10.67 -13.55
C GLU A 66 0.15 10.43 -13.98
N LYS A 67 -0.06 10.05 -15.27
CA LYS A 67 -1.41 9.95 -15.83
C LYS A 67 -1.55 8.77 -16.79
N TYR A 68 -2.61 8.00 -16.58
CA TYR A 68 -2.92 6.81 -17.38
C TYR A 68 -4.41 6.78 -17.77
N GLN A 69 -4.72 6.03 -18.82
CA GLN A 69 -6.08 5.53 -19.06
C GLN A 69 -6.17 4.09 -18.58
N LEU A 70 -7.20 3.76 -17.83
CA LEU A 70 -7.60 2.37 -17.64
C LEU A 70 -8.30 1.93 -18.91
N MET A 71 -7.73 0.96 -19.59
CA MET A 71 -8.25 0.36 -20.83
C MET A 71 -8.96 -0.94 -20.49
N LYS A 72 -10.07 -1.19 -21.20
CA LYS A 72 -10.81 -2.46 -21.15
C LYS A 72 -11.32 -2.78 -22.53
N ASP A 73 -10.97 -3.97 -23.05
CA ASP A 73 -11.36 -4.45 -24.37
C ASP A 73 -11.08 -3.42 -25.48
N GLY A 74 -9.91 -2.79 -25.42
CA GLY A 74 -9.44 -1.79 -26.40
C GLY A 74 -10.08 -0.40 -26.28
N LYS A 75 -10.90 -0.15 -25.23
CA LYS A 75 -11.54 1.15 -25.00
C LYS A 75 -11.09 1.76 -23.67
N PRO A 76 -10.88 3.09 -23.59
CA PRO A 76 -10.63 3.75 -22.32
C PRO A 76 -11.93 3.81 -21.50
N VAL A 77 -11.85 3.41 -20.22
CA VAL A 77 -13.00 3.39 -19.30
C VAL A 77 -12.83 4.40 -18.15
N ALA A 78 -11.60 4.81 -17.83
CA ALA A 78 -11.33 5.84 -16.84
C ALA A 78 -9.99 6.54 -17.11
N MET A 79 -9.84 7.75 -16.56
CA MET A 79 -8.56 8.45 -16.39
C MET A 79 -8.05 8.20 -14.98
N LEU A 80 -6.77 7.84 -14.85
CA LEU A 80 -6.10 7.61 -13.58
C LEU A 80 -5.01 8.66 -13.37
N ASP A 81 -5.18 9.53 -12.38
CA ASP A 81 -4.15 10.44 -11.92
C ASP A 81 -3.37 9.75 -10.80
N ILE A 82 -2.06 9.59 -10.97
CA ILE A 82 -1.21 8.84 -10.05
C ILE A 82 -0.59 9.76 -9.00
N VAL A 83 -0.79 9.42 -7.74
CA VAL A 83 -0.31 10.19 -6.59
C VAL A 83 0.75 9.39 -5.83
N VAL A 84 1.96 9.93 -5.74
CA VAL A 84 3.01 9.35 -4.90
C VAL A 84 2.83 9.81 -3.45
N ILE A 85 2.67 8.85 -2.53
CA ILE A 85 2.43 9.08 -1.10
C ILE A 85 3.74 8.85 -0.35
N LYS A 86 4.06 9.72 0.61
CA LYS A 86 5.31 9.64 1.38
C LYS A 86 5.27 8.61 2.52
N SER A 87 4.06 8.39 3.10
CA SER A 87 3.90 7.50 4.26
C SER A 87 2.46 7.03 4.45
N GLY A 88 2.26 5.97 5.26
CA GLY A 88 0.92 5.51 5.64
C GLY A 88 0.08 6.57 6.36
N SER A 89 0.69 7.40 7.20
CA SER A 89 -0.03 8.49 7.89
C SER A 89 -0.59 9.52 6.90
N GLU A 90 0.16 9.83 5.85
CA GLU A 90 -0.30 10.74 4.79
C GLU A 90 -1.46 10.14 4.01
N THR A 91 -1.48 8.81 3.80
CA THR A 91 -2.57 8.13 3.08
C THR A 91 -3.94 8.43 3.69
N ALA A 92 -4.08 8.29 5.01
CA ALA A 92 -5.32 8.58 5.70
C ALA A 92 -5.75 10.05 5.54
N THR A 93 -4.80 10.98 5.59
CA THR A 93 -5.04 12.41 5.38
C THR A 93 -5.54 12.71 3.96
N LEU A 94 -4.89 12.14 2.94
CA LEU A 94 -5.27 12.33 1.54
C LEU A 94 -6.66 11.76 1.24
N PHE A 95 -7.03 10.62 1.83
CA PHE A 95 -8.40 10.09 1.74
C PHE A 95 -9.41 11.04 2.39
N ALA A 96 -9.13 11.54 3.61
CA ALA A 96 -10.01 12.46 4.31
C ALA A 96 -10.23 13.77 3.53
N GLN A 97 -9.20 14.23 2.81
CA GLN A 97 -9.24 15.44 1.97
C GLN A 97 -9.77 15.18 0.56
N LYS A 98 -10.25 13.98 0.24
CA LYS A 98 -10.69 13.56 -1.09
C LYS A 98 -9.62 13.75 -2.19
N GLN A 99 -8.35 13.64 -1.82
CA GLN A 99 -7.21 13.70 -2.73
C GLN A 99 -6.78 12.31 -3.21
N LEU A 100 -7.41 11.25 -2.68
CA LEU A 100 -7.31 9.87 -3.17
C LEU A 100 -8.72 9.29 -3.35
N ASP A 101 -8.89 8.53 -4.41
CA ASP A 101 -10.07 7.71 -4.70
C ASP A 101 -9.78 6.24 -4.39
N ILE A 102 -8.61 5.77 -4.81
CA ILE A 102 -8.07 4.45 -4.51
C ILE A 102 -6.65 4.64 -3.95
N GLY A 103 -6.27 3.88 -2.94
CA GLY A 103 -4.93 3.95 -2.35
C GLY A 103 -4.37 2.58 -2.01
N LEU A 104 -3.09 2.38 -2.35
CA LEU A 104 -2.30 1.24 -1.91
C LEU A 104 -1.52 1.66 -0.67
N ALA A 105 -1.76 1.00 0.46
CA ALA A 105 -1.14 1.38 1.73
C ALA A 105 -1.08 0.23 2.73
N SER A 106 -0.33 0.43 3.82
CA SER A 106 -0.34 -0.49 4.97
C SER A 106 -1.76 -0.66 5.50
N ILE A 107 -2.15 -1.90 5.80
CA ILE A 107 -3.46 -2.20 6.40
C ILE A 107 -3.68 -1.41 7.68
N THR A 108 -2.66 -1.25 8.52
CA THR A 108 -2.74 -0.53 9.79
C THR A 108 -3.00 0.98 9.59
N ALA A 109 -2.47 1.57 8.50
CA ALA A 109 -2.77 2.95 8.14
C ALA A 109 -4.23 3.12 7.68
N ILE A 110 -4.76 2.16 6.94
CA ILE A 110 -6.17 2.15 6.52
C ILE A 110 -7.08 1.94 7.75
N MET A 111 -6.76 0.99 8.63
CA MET A 111 -7.47 0.80 9.90
C MET A 111 -7.51 2.09 10.73
N ALA A 112 -6.37 2.80 10.85
CA ALA A 112 -6.32 4.07 11.57
C ALA A 112 -7.20 5.16 10.95
N GLY A 113 -7.37 5.14 9.63
CA GLY A 113 -8.32 6.02 8.92
C GLY A 113 -9.77 5.66 9.24
N ILE A 114 -10.11 4.37 9.16
CA ILE A 114 -11.46 3.86 9.44
C ILE A 114 -11.84 4.12 10.92
N ASP A 115 -10.91 3.92 11.86
CA ASP A 115 -11.13 4.24 13.26
C ASP A 115 -11.54 5.70 13.48
N LYS A 116 -11.03 6.61 12.65
CA LYS A 116 -11.37 8.05 12.64
C LYS A 116 -12.60 8.39 11.80
N ASN A 117 -13.38 7.39 11.39
CA ASN A 117 -14.56 7.52 10.54
C ASN A 117 -14.28 8.15 9.16
N ILE A 118 -13.07 7.96 8.61
CA ILE A 118 -12.83 8.28 7.21
C ILE A 118 -13.60 7.24 6.36
N PRO A 119 -14.46 7.67 5.41
CA PRO A 119 -15.33 6.77 4.64
C PRO A 119 -14.55 6.04 3.54
N ILE A 120 -13.83 4.99 3.94
CA ILE A 120 -13.00 4.12 3.08
C ILE A 120 -13.20 2.67 3.46
N LYS A 121 -13.03 1.76 2.48
CA LYS A 121 -13.04 0.31 2.66
C LYS A 121 -11.80 -0.32 2.04
N ILE A 122 -11.35 -1.41 2.62
CA ILE A 122 -10.39 -2.32 1.99
C ILE A 122 -11.14 -3.13 0.95
N VAL A 123 -10.79 -2.97 -0.33
CA VAL A 123 -11.43 -3.65 -1.46
C VAL A 123 -10.63 -4.84 -1.97
N SER A 124 -9.35 -4.93 -1.60
CA SER A 124 -8.47 -6.07 -1.93
C SER A 124 -7.32 -6.18 -0.95
N PRO A 125 -6.86 -7.39 -0.57
CA PRO A 125 -5.51 -7.58 -0.09
C PRO A 125 -4.52 -7.25 -1.22
N LEU A 126 -3.26 -7.01 -0.89
CA LEU A 126 -2.23 -6.74 -1.89
C LEU A 126 -0.99 -7.62 -1.66
N VAL A 127 -0.31 -7.46 -0.51
CA VAL A 127 0.94 -8.15 -0.22
C VAL A 127 1.00 -8.63 1.22
N LEU A 128 1.61 -9.81 1.42
CA LEU A 128 1.86 -10.42 2.73
C LEU A 128 3.30 -10.20 3.19
N ALA A 129 3.45 -10.20 4.50
CA ALA A 129 4.66 -10.54 5.26
C ALA A 129 5.97 -9.96 4.67
N SER A 130 6.01 -8.63 4.50
CA SER A 130 7.13 -7.92 3.87
C SER A 130 7.90 -7.06 4.87
N GLY A 131 9.24 -7.07 4.75
CA GLY A 131 10.12 -6.20 5.51
C GLY A 131 10.96 -6.91 6.57
N GLY A 132 11.79 -6.13 7.26
CA GLY A 132 12.76 -6.67 8.22
C GLY A 132 13.27 -5.63 9.21
N VAL A 133 14.13 -6.10 10.10
CA VAL A 133 14.89 -5.32 11.07
C VAL A 133 16.36 -5.32 10.64
N VAL A 134 16.94 -4.14 10.49
CA VAL A 134 18.34 -3.95 10.12
C VAL A 134 19.04 -3.22 11.26
N VAL A 135 20.17 -3.75 11.70
CA VAL A 135 21.04 -3.10 12.68
C VAL A 135 22.22 -2.41 11.99
N SER A 136 22.72 -1.33 12.59
CA SER A 136 23.95 -0.68 12.11
C SER A 136 25.16 -1.62 12.24
N ASN A 137 26.21 -1.37 11.47
CA ASN A 137 27.42 -2.21 11.51
C ASN A 137 28.16 -2.16 12.85
N ASP A 138 27.87 -1.20 13.71
CA ASP A 138 28.45 -1.08 15.05
C ASP A 138 27.72 -1.94 16.10
N VAL A 139 26.52 -2.41 15.79
CA VAL A 139 25.75 -3.31 16.66
C VAL A 139 26.19 -4.75 16.42
N PRO A 140 26.77 -5.45 17.42
CA PRO A 140 27.30 -6.79 17.26
C PRO A 140 26.19 -7.86 17.32
N ALA A 141 25.23 -7.77 16.39
CA ALA A 141 24.12 -8.73 16.27
C ALA A 141 23.89 -9.09 14.81
N LYS A 142 23.68 -10.38 14.54
CA LYS A 142 23.35 -10.94 13.22
C LYS A 142 22.01 -11.65 13.20
N THR A 143 21.39 -11.81 14.37
CA THR A 143 20.09 -12.43 14.56
C THR A 143 19.25 -11.61 15.51
N TRP A 144 17.92 -11.82 15.48
CA TRP A 144 17.01 -11.19 16.44
C TRP A 144 17.40 -11.48 17.91
N GLN A 145 17.75 -12.73 18.20
CA GLN A 145 18.11 -13.16 19.56
C GLN A 145 19.38 -12.46 20.06
N GLU A 146 20.40 -12.31 19.18
CA GLU A 146 21.61 -11.55 19.51
C GLU A 146 21.30 -10.05 19.74
N PHE A 147 20.38 -9.48 18.95
CA PHE A 147 19.96 -8.10 19.15
C PHE A 147 19.21 -7.90 20.45
N VAL A 148 18.32 -8.82 20.81
CA VAL A 148 17.64 -8.84 22.12
C VAL A 148 18.66 -8.91 23.26
N ALA A 149 19.67 -9.78 23.14
CA ALA A 149 20.74 -9.88 24.14
C ALA A 149 21.57 -8.59 24.23
N TYR A 150 21.85 -7.94 23.10
CA TYR A 150 22.52 -6.64 23.05
C TYR A 150 21.70 -5.56 23.76
N ILE A 151 20.38 -5.44 23.45
CA ILE A 151 19.48 -4.49 24.12
C ILE A 151 19.48 -4.68 25.63
N LYS A 152 19.34 -5.94 26.10
CA LYS A 152 19.30 -6.26 27.53
C LYS A 152 20.61 -5.97 28.28
N LYS A 153 21.74 -5.96 27.58
CA LYS A 153 23.07 -5.66 28.16
C LYS A 153 23.48 -4.18 28.03
N SER A 154 22.79 -3.42 27.18
CA SER A 154 23.15 -2.02 26.95
C SER A 154 22.93 -1.17 28.19
N SER A 155 23.93 -0.30 28.50
CA SER A 155 23.82 0.68 29.58
C SER A 155 23.04 1.93 29.21
N LYS A 156 22.66 2.07 27.92
CA LYS A 156 21.87 3.19 27.38
C LYS A 156 20.74 2.63 26.55
N PRO A 157 19.62 3.35 26.42
CA PRO A 157 18.56 2.96 25.52
C PRO A 157 19.07 2.75 24.09
N VAL A 158 18.68 1.64 23.44
CA VAL A 158 19.00 1.37 22.05
C VAL A 158 17.96 2.09 21.18
N SER A 159 18.41 2.84 20.19
CA SER A 159 17.55 3.62 19.31
C SER A 159 17.13 2.80 18.07
N ILE A 160 15.81 2.68 17.84
CA ILE A 160 15.27 1.99 16.66
C ILE A 160 14.41 2.94 15.84
N GLY A 161 14.86 3.23 14.61
CA GLY A 161 14.15 4.09 13.68
C GLY A 161 13.03 3.38 12.95
N TYR A 162 11.94 4.09 12.64
CA TYR A 162 10.85 3.64 11.81
C TYR A 162 10.31 4.78 10.94
N HIS A 163 9.60 4.46 9.84
CA HIS A 163 9.20 5.47 8.86
C HIS A 163 7.82 6.10 9.07
N SER A 164 6.95 5.48 9.86
CA SER A 164 5.57 5.95 10.11
C SER A 164 4.96 5.25 11.31
N PRO A 165 4.31 5.96 12.24
CA PRO A 165 3.71 5.38 13.44
C PRO A 165 2.47 4.50 13.15
N SER A 166 1.89 4.60 11.96
CA SER A 166 0.76 3.78 11.52
C SER A 166 1.17 2.68 10.53
N SER A 167 2.47 2.32 10.45
CA SER A 167 2.94 1.27 9.56
C SER A 167 2.95 -0.11 10.21
N ALA A 168 2.73 -1.17 9.41
CA ALA A 168 2.82 -2.55 9.90
C ALA A 168 4.18 -2.86 10.56
N PRO A 169 5.35 -2.46 10.01
CA PRO A 169 6.64 -2.76 10.61
C PRO A 169 6.80 -2.32 12.05
N ILE A 170 6.38 -1.10 12.41
CA ILE A 170 6.51 -0.62 13.78
C ILE A 170 5.58 -1.38 14.74
N ILE A 171 4.36 -1.68 14.32
CA ILE A 171 3.40 -2.42 15.17
C ILE A 171 3.92 -3.84 15.46
N ILE A 172 4.51 -4.50 14.46
CA ILE A 172 5.13 -5.82 14.61
C ILE A 172 6.33 -5.75 15.55
N LEU A 173 7.21 -4.75 15.36
CA LEU A 173 8.38 -4.54 16.24
C LEU A 173 7.94 -4.32 17.70
N GLU A 174 6.96 -3.47 17.95
CA GLU A 174 6.43 -3.23 19.30
C GLU A 174 5.88 -4.50 19.94
N SER A 175 5.16 -5.33 19.15
CA SER A 175 4.68 -6.63 19.60
C SER A 175 5.84 -7.57 19.95
N ALA A 176 6.90 -7.58 19.14
CA ALA A 176 8.09 -8.38 19.37
C ALA A 176 8.85 -7.94 20.63
N LEU A 177 9.08 -6.65 20.80
CA LEU A 177 9.73 -6.10 22.00
C LEU A 177 8.96 -6.46 23.27
N LYS A 178 7.63 -6.33 23.25
CA LYS A 178 6.75 -6.75 24.36
C LYS A 178 6.88 -8.25 24.67
N SER A 179 6.91 -9.09 23.64
CA SER A 179 7.06 -10.54 23.79
C SER A 179 8.39 -10.93 24.45
N GLU A 180 9.45 -10.15 24.21
CA GLU A 180 10.79 -10.33 24.79
C GLU A 180 10.93 -9.68 26.18
N GLY A 181 9.87 -9.02 26.69
CA GLY A 181 9.91 -8.29 27.96
C GLY A 181 10.77 -7.04 27.90
N ILE A 182 10.99 -6.44 26.71
CA ILE A 182 11.78 -5.23 26.52
C ILE A 182 10.86 -4.00 26.63
N THR A 183 11.25 -3.08 27.51
CA THR A 183 10.56 -1.78 27.66
C THR A 183 10.98 -0.82 26.56
N TYR A 184 10.01 -0.09 26.00
CA TYR A 184 10.29 0.91 24.98
C TYR A 184 9.46 2.18 25.16
N THR A 185 9.93 3.27 24.58
CA THR A 185 9.30 4.58 24.61
C THR A 185 9.53 5.32 23.28
N SER A 186 8.65 6.25 22.95
CA SER A 186 8.91 7.24 21.89
C SER A 186 9.43 8.58 22.44
N ASN A 187 9.60 8.70 23.74
CA ASN A 187 10.18 9.89 24.37
C ASN A 187 11.72 9.74 24.45
N PRO A 188 12.51 10.51 23.70
CA PRO A 188 13.96 10.39 23.68
C PRO A 188 14.63 10.80 25.01
N LEU A 189 13.91 11.43 25.91
CA LEU A 189 14.40 11.82 27.23
C LEU A 189 14.18 10.73 28.30
N ASP A 190 13.44 9.69 27.99
CA ASP A 190 13.18 8.59 28.92
C ASP A 190 14.34 7.58 28.91
N GLN A 191 15.24 7.74 29.85
CA GLN A 191 16.41 6.88 30.06
C GLN A 191 16.10 5.57 30.80
N LYS A 192 14.83 5.35 31.21
CA LYS A 192 14.42 4.12 31.92
C LYS A 192 14.00 3.01 30.95
N ALA A 193 13.58 3.37 29.76
CA ALA A 193 13.26 2.40 28.71
C ALA A 193 14.54 1.79 28.12
N GLN A 194 14.48 0.51 27.75
CA GLN A 194 15.59 -0.18 27.09
C GLN A 194 15.71 0.20 25.60
N VAL A 195 14.62 0.61 25.00
CA VAL A 195 14.55 1.01 23.58
C VAL A 195 13.87 2.36 23.44
N VAL A 196 14.45 3.23 22.60
CA VAL A 196 13.81 4.46 22.11
C VAL A 196 13.40 4.27 20.66
N LEU A 197 12.09 4.38 20.37
CA LEU A 197 11.53 4.33 19.03
C LEU A 197 11.55 5.72 18.41
N VAL A 198 12.23 5.87 17.26
CA VAL A 198 12.47 7.15 16.58
C VAL A 198 11.67 7.23 15.30
N ASP A 199 10.67 8.11 15.23
CA ASP A 199 9.90 8.37 14.00
C ASP A 199 10.74 9.22 13.03
N LEU A 200 11.23 8.59 11.97
CA LEU A 200 12.08 9.20 10.95
C LEU A 200 11.27 9.94 9.85
N LYS A 201 9.93 9.98 9.97
CA LYS A 201 9.04 10.79 9.11
C LYS A 201 9.13 10.46 7.62
N GLY A 202 9.34 9.20 7.27
CA GLY A 202 9.27 8.72 5.88
C GLY A 202 10.32 7.67 5.53
N MET A 203 10.01 6.90 4.49
CA MET A 203 10.85 5.78 4.01
C MET A 203 12.25 6.22 3.58
N ALA A 204 12.35 7.38 2.93
CA ALA A 204 13.62 7.91 2.41
C ALA A 204 14.67 8.18 3.51
N ASN A 205 14.23 8.35 4.76
CA ASN A 205 15.09 8.68 5.88
C ASN A 205 15.69 7.45 6.59
N LEU A 206 15.17 6.23 6.31
CA LEU A 206 15.62 5.01 6.99
C LEU A 206 17.12 4.73 6.77
N ILE A 207 17.59 4.71 5.51
CA ILE A 207 18.98 4.43 5.19
C ILE A 207 19.91 5.55 5.69
N PRO A 208 19.62 6.85 5.44
CA PRO A 208 20.45 7.93 5.96
C PRO A 208 20.59 7.91 7.49
N ALA A 209 19.50 7.69 8.23
CA ALA A 209 19.54 7.65 9.68
C ALA A 209 20.40 6.49 10.23
N LEU A 210 20.33 5.31 9.59
CA LEU A 210 21.16 4.17 9.94
C LEU A 210 22.63 4.43 9.59
N SER A 211 22.93 4.93 8.39
CA SER A 211 24.30 5.20 7.92
C SER A 211 25.00 6.31 8.71
N SER A 212 24.25 7.33 9.13
CA SER A 212 24.77 8.43 9.97
C SER A 212 24.85 8.10 11.46
N LYS A 213 24.44 6.88 11.85
CA LYS A 213 24.39 6.43 13.25
C LYS A 213 23.45 7.29 14.13
N GLN A 214 22.44 7.90 13.52
CA GLN A 214 21.37 8.58 14.24
C GLN A 214 20.53 7.58 15.04
N VAL A 215 20.44 6.34 14.52
CA VAL A 215 19.78 5.20 15.17
C VAL A 215 20.65 3.96 15.08
N ASP A 216 20.54 3.07 16.08
CA ASP A 216 21.29 1.81 16.16
C ASP A 216 20.70 0.74 15.24
N ALA A 217 19.40 0.80 15.03
CA ALA A 217 18.65 -0.11 14.17
C ALA A 217 17.51 0.60 13.48
N VAL A 218 16.93 -0.02 12.47
CA VAL A 218 15.72 0.43 11.80
C VAL A 218 14.80 -0.74 11.47
N VAL A 219 13.50 -0.48 11.45
CA VAL A 219 12.47 -1.40 10.99
C VAL A 219 11.74 -0.81 9.80
N GLY A 220 11.58 -1.59 8.72
CA GLY A 220 10.93 -1.09 7.51
C GLY A 220 10.45 -2.20 6.58
N PRO A 221 9.58 -1.86 5.60
CA PRO A 221 9.12 -2.80 4.59
C PRO A 221 10.20 -3.06 3.51
N GLU A 222 9.97 -4.04 2.64
CA GLU A 222 10.79 -4.18 1.44
C GLU A 222 10.66 -2.95 0.51
N PRO A 223 11.75 -2.56 -0.19
CA PRO A 223 13.05 -3.23 -0.28
C PRO A 223 14.09 -2.68 0.70
N PHE A 224 13.66 -2.13 1.84
CA PHE A 224 14.58 -1.45 2.77
C PHE A 224 15.69 -2.37 3.32
N PRO A 225 15.41 -3.61 3.83
CA PRO A 225 16.47 -4.47 4.34
C PRO A 225 17.52 -4.81 3.28
N GLN A 226 17.08 -5.17 2.08
CA GLN A 226 17.97 -5.47 0.96
C GLN A 226 18.79 -4.26 0.52
N THR A 227 18.18 -3.07 0.53
CA THR A 227 18.87 -1.81 0.18
C THR A 227 19.93 -1.46 1.21
N ALA A 228 19.64 -1.64 2.50
CA ALA A 228 20.60 -1.39 3.57
C ALA A 228 21.82 -2.32 3.47
N ALA A 229 21.59 -3.61 3.26
CA ALA A 229 22.63 -4.60 3.05
C ALA A 229 23.46 -4.30 1.79
N GLY A 230 22.81 -4.04 0.66
CA GLY A 230 23.48 -3.74 -0.61
C GLY A 230 24.30 -2.45 -0.60
N LYS A 231 23.96 -1.48 0.25
CA LYS A 231 24.74 -0.25 0.46
C LYS A 231 25.77 -0.37 1.57
N GLY A 232 25.88 -1.53 2.24
CA GLY A 232 26.74 -1.69 3.39
C GLY A 232 26.37 -0.82 4.61
N ALA A 233 25.12 -0.37 4.68
CA ALA A 233 24.63 0.52 5.74
C ALA A 233 24.32 -0.24 7.04
N GLY A 234 24.13 -1.55 6.99
CA GLY A 234 23.82 -2.39 8.13
C GLY A 234 23.58 -3.84 7.76
N CYS A 235 23.26 -4.64 8.77
CA CYS A 235 22.99 -6.08 8.67
C CYS A 235 21.49 -6.34 8.87
N ASP A 236 20.83 -7.03 7.93
CA ASP A 236 19.47 -7.58 8.10
C ASP A 236 19.54 -8.75 9.07
N ILE A 237 18.87 -8.62 10.21
CA ILE A 237 18.93 -9.60 11.31
C ILE A 237 17.66 -10.44 11.43
N SER A 238 16.55 -10.02 10.84
CA SER A 238 15.30 -10.79 10.83
C SER A 238 14.28 -10.19 9.88
N MET A 239 13.62 -11.07 9.13
CA MET A 239 12.35 -10.71 8.48
C MET A 239 11.27 -10.50 9.53
N LEU A 240 10.35 -9.55 9.31
CA LEU A 240 9.25 -9.26 10.23
C LEU A 240 8.36 -10.47 10.53
N ARG A 241 8.18 -11.36 9.53
CA ARG A 241 7.37 -12.59 9.70
C ARG A 241 7.94 -13.58 10.71
N ASN A 242 9.23 -13.47 11.02
CA ASN A 242 9.95 -14.35 11.94
C ASN A 242 10.09 -13.75 13.34
N LEU A 243 9.58 -12.52 13.57
CA LEU A 243 9.62 -11.89 14.88
C LEU A 243 8.60 -12.53 15.83
N PRO A 244 8.91 -12.57 17.14
CA PRO A 244 8.00 -13.10 18.16
C PRO A 244 6.71 -12.22 18.30
N PRO A 245 5.62 -12.81 18.84
CA PRO A 245 5.47 -14.20 19.23
C PRO A 245 5.51 -15.14 18.02
N GLU A 246 6.11 -16.32 18.21
CA GLU A 246 6.29 -17.31 17.13
C GLU A 246 4.98 -17.61 16.40
N GLY A 247 5.02 -17.63 15.07
CA GLY A 247 3.89 -17.92 14.20
C GLY A 247 2.89 -16.78 14.02
N LYS A 248 2.85 -15.79 14.92
CA LYS A 248 1.86 -14.71 14.86
C LYS A 248 1.92 -13.89 13.57
N TRP A 249 3.11 -13.70 13.02
CA TRP A 249 3.37 -12.82 11.90
C TRP A 249 3.68 -13.53 10.59
N THR A 250 3.50 -14.85 10.52
CA THR A 250 3.89 -15.67 9.35
C THR A 250 3.21 -15.20 8.06
N ASP A 251 1.90 -14.94 8.11
CA ASP A 251 1.09 -14.54 6.96
C ASP A 251 0.34 -13.20 7.23
N TYR A 252 0.98 -12.30 7.98
CA TYR A 252 0.35 -11.01 8.28
C TYR A 252 0.07 -10.18 7.02
N PRO A 253 -1.08 -9.52 6.92
CA PRO A 253 -1.35 -8.56 5.86
C PRO A 253 -0.45 -7.33 6.00
N CYS A 254 0.36 -7.03 4.98
CA CYS A 254 1.22 -5.85 5.00
C CYS A 254 0.52 -4.65 4.35
N CYS A 255 0.23 -4.75 3.05
CA CYS A 255 -0.47 -3.71 2.32
C CYS A 255 -1.78 -4.22 1.71
N VAL A 256 -2.68 -3.29 1.50
CA VAL A 256 -4.02 -3.49 0.94
C VAL A 256 -4.33 -2.44 -0.12
N ILE A 257 -5.36 -2.66 -0.92
CA ILE A 257 -5.99 -1.66 -1.76
C ILE A 257 -7.25 -1.19 -1.04
N ALA A 258 -7.36 0.11 -0.81
CA ALA A 258 -8.54 0.76 -0.24
C ALA A 258 -9.16 1.73 -1.23
N ALA A 259 -10.47 1.89 -1.17
CA ALA A 259 -11.23 2.85 -1.97
C ALA A 259 -12.18 3.67 -1.09
N ARG A 260 -12.50 4.89 -1.52
CA ARG A 260 -13.50 5.73 -0.84
C ARG A 260 -14.91 5.15 -1.05
N ASP A 261 -15.74 5.18 -0.02
CA ASP A 261 -17.15 4.74 -0.07
C ASP A 261 -17.92 5.44 -1.20
N GLU A 262 -17.66 6.72 -1.43
CA GLU A 262 -18.26 7.49 -2.53
C GLU A 262 -17.92 6.91 -3.90
N VAL A 263 -16.66 6.50 -4.12
CA VAL A 263 -16.19 5.90 -5.39
C VAL A 263 -16.74 4.49 -5.55
N ILE A 264 -16.80 3.73 -4.47
CA ILE A 264 -17.45 2.41 -4.44
C ILE A 264 -18.92 2.51 -4.85
N ALA A 265 -19.63 3.53 -4.37
CA ALA A 265 -21.05 3.73 -4.66
C ALA A 265 -21.30 4.26 -6.09
N THR A 266 -20.46 5.18 -6.58
CA THR A 266 -20.69 5.87 -7.86
C THR A 266 -20.05 5.17 -9.06
N HIS A 267 -18.94 4.45 -8.85
CA HIS A 267 -18.16 3.78 -9.88
C HIS A 267 -17.73 2.35 -9.50
N PRO A 268 -18.65 1.48 -9.04
CA PRO A 268 -18.32 0.14 -8.57
C PRO A 268 -17.60 -0.73 -9.63
N GLU A 269 -17.96 -0.55 -10.91
CA GLU A 269 -17.33 -1.29 -12.00
C GLU A 269 -15.85 -0.89 -12.19
N LEU A 270 -15.52 0.41 -12.04
CA LEU A 270 -14.15 0.86 -12.16
C LEU A 270 -13.29 0.37 -10.99
N VAL A 271 -13.85 0.34 -9.78
CA VAL A 271 -13.17 -0.26 -8.62
C VAL A 271 -12.92 -1.75 -8.87
N ARG A 272 -13.91 -2.48 -9.41
CA ARG A 272 -13.79 -3.90 -9.74
C ARG A 272 -12.72 -4.13 -10.80
N ASP A 273 -12.75 -3.37 -11.90
CA ASP A 273 -11.80 -3.49 -12.99
C ASP A 273 -10.36 -3.21 -12.50
N PHE A 274 -10.17 -2.18 -11.68
CA PHE A 274 -8.87 -1.88 -11.08
C PHE A 274 -8.40 -3.00 -10.14
N VAL A 275 -9.26 -3.51 -9.26
CA VAL A 275 -8.94 -4.62 -8.34
C VAL A 275 -8.58 -5.88 -9.11
N LYS A 276 -9.34 -6.24 -10.15
CA LYS A 276 -9.05 -7.39 -11.01
C LYS A 276 -7.71 -7.26 -11.74
N LEU A 277 -7.41 -6.07 -12.27
CA LEU A 277 -6.12 -5.79 -12.90
C LEU A 277 -4.99 -5.99 -11.89
N MET A 278 -5.09 -5.41 -10.69
CA MET A 278 -4.06 -5.56 -9.65
C MET A 278 -3.91 -7.01 -9.19
N ALA A 279 -5.00 -7.73 -8.99
CA ALA A 279 -4.99 -9.14 -8.59
C ALA A 279 -4.36 -10.03 -9.68
N GLY A 280 -4.67 -9.79 -10.95
CA GLY A 280 -4.10 -10.54 -12.08
C GLY A 280 -2.59 -10.29 -12.22
N ILE A 281 -2.16 -9.04 -12.11
CA ILE A 281 -0.72 -8.72 -12.12
C ILE A 281 -0.03 -9.27 -10.87
N GLY A 282 -0.70 -9.28 -9.71
CA GLY A 282 -0.18 -9.93 -8.51
C GLY A 282 0.08 -11.43 -8.69
N ARG A 283 -0.83 -12.15 -9.41
CA ARG A 283 -0.59 -13.55 -9.80
C ARG A 283 0.65 -13.68 -10.69
N TRP A 284 0.74 -12.85 -11.74
CA TRP A 284 1.89 -12.82 -12.64
C TRP A 284 3.21 -12.53 -11.90
N CYS A 285 3.19 -11.63 -10.91
CA CYS A 285 4.35 -11.36 -10.05
C CYS A 285 4.74 -12.58 -9.20
N ASN A 286 3.76 -13.36 -8.71
CA ASN A 286 4.02 -14.56 -7.91
C ASN A 286 4.61 -15.73 -8.74
N GLU A 287 4.39 -15.76 -10.06
CA GLU A 287 5.00 -16.77 -10.96
C GLU A 287 6.52 -16.61 -11.04
N ASP A 288 7.04 -15.39 -10.91
CA ASP A 288 8.46 -15.08 -10.87
C ASP A 288 8.71 -13.89 -9.93
N PRO A 289 8.87 -14.17 -8.61
CA PRO A 289 9.09 -13.13 -7.61
C PRO A 289 10.38 -12.33 -7.83
N GLN A 290 11.42 -12.95 -8.41
CA GLN A 290 12.68 -12.29 -8.71
C GLN A 290 12.47 -11.22 -9.80
N ARG A 291 11.82 -11.59 -10.90
CA ARG A 291 11.45 -10.64 -11.98
C ARG A 291 10.59 -9.50 -11.44
N ALA A 292 9.57 -9.81 -10.65
CA ALA A 292 8.71 -8.82 -10.02
C ALA A 292 9.50 -7.85 -9.14
N GLY A 293 10.39 -8.37 -8.29
CA GLY A 293 11.27 -7.56 -7.44
C GLY A 293 12.21 -6.66 -8.23
N ILE A 294 12.81 -7.16 -9.33
CA ILE A 294 13.66 -6.36 -10.24
C ILE A 294 12.86 -5.21 -10.85
N LEU A 295 11.67 -5.47 -11.41
CA LEU A 295 10.81 -4.44 -12.00
C LEU A 295 10.39 -3.38 -10.98
N GLY A 296 9.96 -3.80 -9.79
CA GLY A 296 9.61 -2.89 -8.71
C GLY A 296 10.79 -2.03 -8.24
N SER A 297 11.96 -2.63 -8.06
CA SER A 297 13.19 -1.91 -7.68
C SER A 297 13.61 -0.89 -8.73
N LYS A 298 13.63 -1.27 -10.00
CA LYS A 298 13.93 -0.38 -11.12
C LYS A 298 12.97 0.80 -11.19
N TRP A 299 11.67 0.55 -11.01
CA TRP A 299 10.65 1.61 -11.03
C TRP A 299 10.91 2.69 -9.99
N ILE A 300 11.31 2.31 -8.78
CA ILE A 300 11.61 3.24 -7.68
C ILE A 300 13.07 3.73 -7.66
N GLY A 301 13.83 3.45 -8.73
CA GLY A 301 15.19 3.97 -8.91
C GLY A 301 16.28 3.22 -8.13
N LEU A 302 16.03 1.96 -7.77
CA LEU A 302 17.02 1.10 -7.11
C LEU A 302 17.70 0.15 -8.12
N PRO A 303 18.95 -0.28 -7.84
CA PRO A 303 19.62 -1.30 -8.64
C PRO A 303 18.84 -2.62 -8.70
N GLU A 304 18.93 -3.33 -9.83
CA GLU A 304 18.25 -4.60 -10.06
C GLU A 304 18.65 -5.67 -9.02
N GLU A 305 19.91 -5.66 -8.57
CA GLU A 305 20.42 -6.58 -7.54
C GLU A 305 19.61 -6.54 -6.24
N ILE A 306 19.05 -5.37 -5.90
CA ILE A 306 18.17 -5.25 -4.72
C ILE A 306 16.90 -6.06 -4.91
N GLY A 307 16.34 -6.03 -6.12
CA GLY A 307 15.09 -6.74 -6.44
C GLY A 307 15.24 -8.26 -6.53
N LYS A 308 16.43 -8.77 -6.88
CA LYS A 308 16.69 -10.21 -7.00
C LYS A 308 16.44 -10.99 -5.71
N ASN A 309 16.59 -10.33 -4.56
CA ASN A 309 16.37 -10.92 -3.24
C ASN A 309 14.97 -10.62 -2.67
N SER A 310 14.03 -10.22 -3.50
CA SER A 310 12.65 -9.96 -3.08
C SER A 310 11.94 -11.24 -2.69
N ASN A 311 11.21 -11.19 -1.57
CA ASN A 311 10.40 -12.29 -1.05
C ASN A 311 8.92 -11.93 -0.98
N LEU A 312 8.48 -11.03 -1.86
CA LEU A 312 7.10 -10.55 -1.89
C LEU A 312 6.14 -11.66 -2.31
N ARG A 313 5.01 -11.74 -1.61
CA ARG A 313 3.88 -12.60 -1.95
C ARG A 313 2.62 -11.75 -2.08
N PHE A 314 2.07 -11.68 -3.27
CA PHE A 314 0.86 -10.92 -3.57
C PHE A 314 -0.38 -11.78 -3.40
N LEU A 315 -1.41 -11.26 -2.73
CA LEU A 315 -2.67 -11.96 -2.50
C LEU A 315 -3.76 -11.49 -3.46
N GLN A 316 -4.66 -12.43 -3.78
CA GLN A 316 -5.81 -12.20 -4.65
C GLN A 316 -7.15 -12.48 -3.96
N SER A 317 -7.11 -12.84 -2.66
CA SER A 317 -8.32 -13.12 -1.86
C SER A 317 -8.07 -12.86 -0.37
N PHE A 318 -9.13 -12.61 0.37
CA PHE A 318 -9.11 -12.48 1.82
C PHE A 318 -9.10 -13.87 2.46
N THR A 319 -7.91 -14.49 2.60
CA THR A 319 -7.74 -15.81 3.23
C THR A 319 -7.99 -15.77 4.73
N ASP A 320 -8.23 -16.92 5.36
CA ASP A 320 -8.37 -17.00 6.82
C ASP A 320 -7.10 -16.52 7.53
N GLY A 321 -5.90 -16.90 7.04
CA GLY A 321 -4.63 -16.40 7.59
C GLY A 321 -4.49 -14.88 7.48
N TRP A 322 -4.97 -14.26 6.38
CA TRP A 322 -5.02 -12.81 6.25
C TRP A 322 -5.95 -12.18 7.29
N LYS A 323 -7.15 -12.76 7.51
CA LYS A 323 -8.12 -12.29 8.52
C LYS A 323 -7.58 -12.44 9.94
N GLU A 324 -6.89 -13.53 10.24
CA GLU A 324 -6.22 -13.75 11.53
C GLU A 324 -5.12 -12.72 11.78
N GLY A 325 -4.27 -12.44 10.77
CA GLY A 325 -3.26 -11.41 10.86
C GLY A 325 -3.86 -10.00 11.06
N ALA A 326 -4.96 -9.69 10.36
CA ALA A 326 -5.71 -8.44 10.55
C ALA A 326 -6.29 -8.33 11.96
N ASN A 327 -6.82 -9.44 12.52
CA ASN A 327 -7.28 -9.50 13.89
C ASN A 327 -6.14 -9.32 14.90
N GLY A 328 -4.95 -9.83 14.58
CA GLY A 328 -3.73 -9.60 15.37
C GLY A 328 -3.40 -8.11 15.51
N TYR A 329 -3.47 -7.35 14.43
CA TYR A 329 -3.29 -5.89 14.47
C TYR A 329 -4.38 -5.19 15.28
N LEU A 330 -5.66 -5.56 15.09
CA LEU A 330 -6.75 -4.97 15.87
C LEU A 330 -6.54 -5.19 17.36
N SER A 331 -6.18 -6.41 17.75
CA SER A 331 -5.91 -6.77 19.16
C SER A 331 -4.76 -5.94 19.73
N ASP A 332 -3.62 -5.87 19.04
CA ASP A 332 -2.44 -5.17 19.55
C ASP A 332 -2.65 -3.66 19.62
N LEU A 333 -3.28 -3.07 18.60
CA LEU A 333 -3.57 -1.65 18.57
C LEU A 333 -4.63 -1.23 19.59
N ASN A 334 -5.64 -2.09 19.86
CA ASN A 334 -6.61 -1.87 20.94
C ASN A 334 -5.94 -1.97 22.32
N LYS A 335 -5.12 -3.00 22.58
CA LYS A 335 -4.35 -3.14 23.83
C LYS A 335 -3.40 -1.97 24.07
N ALA A 336 -2.85 -1.38 23.02
CA ALA A 336 -2.03 -0.17 23.07
C ALA A 336 -2.84 1.13 23.26
N GLY A 337 -4.18 1.06 23.24
CA GLY A 337 -5.07 2.22 23.32
C GLY A 337 -4.98 3.14 22.09
N TYR A 338 -4.55 2.59 20.95
CA TYR A 338 -4.39 3.34 19.70
C TYR A 338 -5.74 3.68 19.07
N PHE A 339 -6.65 2.70 19.01
CA PHE A 339 -8.00 2.91 18.50
C PHE A 339 -8.91 3.53 19.59
N LYS A 340 -9.58 4.61 19.22
CA LYS A 340 -10.46 5.38 20.12
C LYS A 340 -11.84 5.62 19.50
N GLY A 341 -12.02 5.22 18.25
CA GLY A 341 -13.20 5.48 17.44
C GLY A 341 -13.92 4.19 17.03
N ALA A 342 -14.18 4.05 15.73
CA ALA A 342 -15.01 2.97 15.17
C ALA A 342 -14.45 1.55 15.40
N LEU A 343 -13.14 1.40 15.60
CA LEU A 343 -12.48 0.11 15.78
C LEU A 343 -12.12 -0.18 17.24
N LYS A 344 -12.48 0.72 18.17
CA LYS A 344 -12.18 0.54 19.60
C LYS A 344 -12.81 -0.75 20.11
N ASP A 345 -11.98 -1.56 20.79
CA ASP A 345 -12.34 -2.83 21.45
C ASP A 345 -12.97 -3.89 20.54
N LYS A 346 -12.85 -3.74 19.19
CA LYS A 346 -13.40 -4.69 18.23
C LYS A 346 -12.41 -5.77 17.83
N THR A 347 -12.93 -6.98 17.64
CA THR A 347 -12.29 -8.06 16.89
C THR A 347 -12.47 -7.84 15.39
N PHE A 348 -11.71 -8.57 14.56
CA PHE A 348 -11.87 -8.48 13.10
C PHE A 348 -13.29 -8.88 12.67
N LYS A 349 -13.86 -9.93 13.25
CA LYS A 349 -15.23 -10.39 12.96
C LYS A 349 -16.29 -9.30 13.19
N GLU A 350 -16.14 -8.54 14.28
CA GLU A 350 -17.06 -7.42 14.61
C GLU A 350 -16.83 -6.18 13.74
N ALA A 351 -15.61 -6.01 13.25
CA ALA A 351 -15.23 -4.88 12.42
C ALA A 351 -15.23 -5.19 10.91
N GLU A 352 -15.45 -6.44 10.48
CA GLU A 352 -15.28 -6.89 9.10
C GLU A 352 -16.06 -6.01 8.12
N SER A 353 -17.33 -5.73 8.40
CA SER A 353 -18.17 -4.88 7.55
C SER A 353 -17.75 -3.40 7.53
N LEU A 354 -17.03 -2.93 8.56
CA LEU A 354 -16.44 -1.60 8.57
C LEU A 354 -15.15 -1.56 7.76
N LEU A 355 -14.37 -2.64 7.81
CA LEU A 355 -13.03 -2.71 7.26
C LEU A 355 -13.01 -3.11 5.79
N VAL A 356 -13.82 -4.11 5.39
CA VAL A 356 -13.65 -4.83 4.12
C VAL A 356 -14.92 -4.78 3.28
N ASP A 357 -14.73 -4.62 1.98
CA ASP A 357 -15.76 -4.86 0.96
C ASP A 357 -15.24 -5.92 -0.04
N PRO A 358 -15.57 -7.22 0.16
CA PRO A 358 -15.00 -8.31 -0.63
C PRO A 358 -15.65 -8.48 -2.01
N GLN A 359 -16.72 -7.74 -2.34
CA GLN A 359 -17.48 -7.92 -3.58
C GLN A 359 -16.66 -7.73 -4.86
N PHE A 360 -15.51 -7.04 -4.78
CA PHE A 360 -14.67 -6.70 -5.93
C PHE A 360 -13.72 -7.83 -6.33
N LEU A 361 -13.46 -8.80 -5.45
CA LEU A 361 -12.62 -9.98 -5.69
C LEU A 361 -13.45 -11.22 -6.09
N ASN A 362 -14.70 -11.29 -5.65
CA ASN A 362 -15.59 -12.38 -5.96
C ASN A 362 -16.19 -12.15 -7.36
N SER A 363 -15.54 -12.69 -8.40
CA SER A 363 -16.16 -12.82 -9.71
C SER A 363 -17.06 -14.04 -9.69
N LYS A 364 -18.38 -13.86 -9.90
CA LYS A 364 -19.20 -14.95 -10.44
C LYS A 364 -18.88 -15.11 -11.91
#